data_00875e2aa615952b3e3f39d5f557dead
#
_entry.id   00875e2aa615952b3e3f39d5f557dead
#
_cell.length_a   1.000
_cell.length_b   1.000
_cell.length_c   1.000
_cell.angle_alpha   90.00
_cell.angle_beta   90.00
_cell.angle_gamma   90.00
#
_symmetry.space_group_name_H-M   'P 1'
#
loop_
_entity.id
_entity.type
_entity.pdbx_description
1 polymer ?
#
loop_
_entity_poly.entity_id
_entity_poly.type
_entity_poly.pdbx_seq_one_letter_code
_entity_poly.pdbx_strand_id
1 'polypeptide(L)'
;LEIKVSDEAIAWFKDEVELSEGDTVKFQAKYGGHSPIHEGFSLAFALNEPSKESIVAREKDGITFFIDETDAWYFKGYNLIVGYDEEKDEVAYEYEEDSSN
;
A
#
# COMPACT_ATOMS: atom_id res chain seq x y z
N LEU A 1 7.26 1.61 -10.54
CA LEU A 1 6.28 1.43 -9.47
C LEU A 1 6.38 2.56 -8.47
N GLU A 2 5.27 3.22 -8.22
CA GLU A 2 5.18 4.27 -7.22
C GLU A 2 4.04 3.95 -6.26
N ILE A 3 4.12 4.50 -5.05
CA ILE A 3 3.05 4.43 -4.07
C ILE A 3 2.53 5.85 -3.88
N LYS A 4 1.23 6.04 -4.06
CA LYS A 4 0.57 7.33 -3.83
C LYS A 4 -0.43 7.15 -2.70
N VAL A 5 -0.36 7.99 -1.68
CA VAL A 5 -1.24 7.88 -0.51
C VAL A 5 -2.00 9.18 -0.34
N SER A 6 -3.33 9.11 -0.28
CA SER A 6 -4.15 10.30 -0.11
C SER A 6 -4.09 10.82 1.32
N ASP A 7 -4.47 12.08 1.50
CA ASP A 7 -4.52 12.67 2.85
C ASP A 7 -5.56 11.97 3.71
N GLU A 8 -6.68 11.56 3.13
CA GLU A 8 -7.71 10.81 3.85
C GLU A 8 -7.21 9.44 4.31
N ALA A 9 -6.42 8.77 3.46
CA ALA A 9 -5.82 7.48 3.85
C ALA A 9 -4.84 7.67 5.00
N ILE A 10 -4.02 8.73 4.95
CA ILE A 10 -3.10 9.05 6.04
C ILE A 10 -3.87 9.29 7.34
N ALA A 11 -4.96 10.06 7.28
CA ALA A 11 -5.77 10.32 8.47
C ALA A 11 -6.33 9.02 9.05
N TRP A 12 -6.78 8.12 8.19
CA TRP A 12 -7.28 6.83 8.63
C TRP A 12 -6.21 6.00 9.35
N PHE A 13 -4.99 5.94 8.78
CA PHE A 13 -3.90 5.22 9.44
C PHE A 13 -3.54 5.81 10.79
N LYS A 14 -3.59 7.12 10.92
CA LYS A 14 -3.29 7.77 12.19
C LYS A 14 -4.38 7.55 13.22
N ASP A 15 -5.64 7.66 12.81
CA ASP A 15 -6.77 7.60 13.73
C ASP A 15 -7.20 6.18 14.06
N GLU A 16 -7.39 5.34 13.04
CA GLU A 16 -7.93 3.99 13.26
C GLU A 16 -6.85 2.97 13.59
N VAL A 17 -5.68 3.12 12.98
CA VAL A 17 -4.58 2.18 13.20
C VAL A 17 -3.57 2.74 14.20
N GLU A 18 -3.78 3.97 14.63
CA GLU A 18 -2.98 4.63 15.65
C GLU A 18 -1.50 4.75 15.30
N LEU A 19 -1.20 4.96 14.02
CA LEU A 19 0.17 5.17 13.58
C LEU A 19 0.64 6.58 13.89
N SER A 20 1.92 6.70 14.13
CA SER A 20 2.56 7.97 14.41
C SER A 20 3.88 8.05 13.66
N GLU A 21 4.54 9.19 13.77
CA GLU A 21 5.82 9.43 13.12
C GLU A 21 6.82 8.33 13.49
N GLY A 22 7.48 7.77 12.47
CA GLY A 22 8.43 6.69 12.63
C GLY A 22 7.86 5.31 12.36
N ASP A 23 6.53 5.19 12.29
CA ASP A 23 5.92 3.90 11.97
C ASP A 23 6.00 3.59 10.48
N THR A 24 5.89 2.30 10.15
CA THR A 24 5.95 1.86 8.75
C THR A 24 4.76 0.99 8.40
N VAL A 25 4.38 1.03 7.11
CA VAL A 25 3.32 0.21 6.56
C VAL A 25 3.87 -0.53 5.34
N LYS A 26 3.82 -1.83 5.38
CA LYS A 26 4.26 -2.67 4.25
C LYS A 26 3.03 -3.18 3.52
N PHE A 27 3.01 -2.99 2.20
CA PHE A 27 1.96 -3.59 1.37
C PHE A 27 2.44 -4.90 0.81
N GLN A 28 1.61 -5.92 0.90
CA GLN A 28 2.01 -7.26 0.48
C GLN A 28 0.85 -8.01 -0.18
N ALA A 29 1.20 -8.89 -1.11
CA ALA A 29 0.21 -9.73 -1.77
C ALA A 29 -0.26 -10.78 -0.78
N LYS A 30 -1.56 -11.05 -0.81
CA LYS A 30 -2.19 -12.04 0.05
C LYS A 30 -2.93 -13.05 -0.81
N TYR A 31 -2.70 -14.33 -0.56
CA TYR A 31 -3.41 -15.38 -1.27
C TYR A 31 -4.89 -15.36 -0.86
N GLY A 32 -5.76 -15.43 -1.85
CA GLY A 32 -7.21 -15.40 -1.63
C GLY A 32 -7.82 -14.09 -2.09
N GLY A 33 -9.14 -14.09 -2.27
CA GLY A 33 -9.86 -12.93 -2.79
C GLY A 33 -9.49 -12.65 -4.24
N HIS A 34 -9.59 -11.41 -4.65
CA HIS A 34 -9.15 -10.99 -5.97
C HIS A 34 -8.90 -9.48 -5.96
N SER A 35 -8.19 -9.00 -6.95
CA SER A 35 -7.99 -7.58 -7.17
C SER A 35 -8.13 -7.31 -8.68
N PRO A 36 -8.26 -6.04 -9.09
CA PRO A 36 -8.35 -5.71 -10.52
C PRO A 36 -7.16 -6.19 -11.34
N ILE A 37 -6.01 -6.40 -10.71
CA ILE A 37 -4.78 -6.78 -11.43
C ILE A 37 -4.36 -8.23 -11.21
N HIS A 38 -4.97 -8.93 -10.24
CA HIS A 38 -4.64 -10.34 -9.97
C HIS A 38 -5.83 -11.10 -9.41
N GLU A 39 -6.32 -12.05 -10.19
CA GLU A 39 -7.35 -12.95 -9.71
C GLU A 39 -6.71 -13.95 -8.75
N GLY A 40 -7.39 -14.22 -7.65
CA GLY A 40 -6.89 -15.16 -6.64
C GLY A 40 -5.98 -14.55 -5.59
N PHE A 41 -5.71 -13.25 -5.70
CA PHE A 41 -4.88 -12.52 -4.74
C PHE A 41 -5.50 -11.17 -4.40
N SER A 42 -5.24 -10.70 -3.21
CA SER A 42 -5.65 -9.37 -2.76
C SER A 42 -4.46 -8.67 -2.13
N LEU A 43 -4.61 -7.41 -1.83
CA LEU A 43 -3.55 -6.64 -1.18
C LEU A 43 -3.85 -6.51 0.31
N ALA A 44 -2.83 -6.67 1.12
CA ALA A 44 -2.92 -6.49 2.56
C ALA A 44 -1.80 -5.56 3.01
N PHE A 45 -1.91 -5.05 4.23
CA PHE A 45 -0.83 -4.27 4.82
C PHE A 45 -0.42 -4.87 6.16
N ALA A 46 0.84 -4.68 6.51
CA ALA A 46 1.38 -5.09 7.79
C ALA A 46 2.07 -3.89 8.42
N LEU A 47 1.99 -3.78 9.73
CA LEU A 47 2.51 -2.62 10.47
C LEU A 47 3.85 -2.93 11.10
N ASN A 48 4.79 -2.02 10.90
CA ASN A 48 6.12 -2.08 11.53
C ASN A 48 6.86 -3.40 11.32
N GLU A 49 6.65 -4.01 10.15
CA GLU A 49 7.38 -5.20 9.74
C GLU A 49 8.75 -4.79 9.18
N PRO A 50 9.79 -5.58 9.46
CA PRO A 50 11.09 -5.25 8.89
C PRO A 50 11.11 -5.42 7.38
N SER A 51 11.75 -4.47 6.70
CA SER A 51 11.96 -4.58 5.26
C SER A 51 13.15 -5.47 5.00
N LYS A 52 13.01 -6.40 4.06
CA LYS A 52 14.13 -7.23 3.61
C LYS A 52 14.84 -6.56 2.45
N GLU A 53 14.06 -6.17 1.45
CA GLU A 53 14.60 -5.45 0.29
C GLU A 53 13.47 -4.64 -0.32
N SER A 54 13.38 -3.39 0.07
CA SER A 54 12.37 -2.48 -0.41
C SER A 54 12.67 -2.06 -1.85
N ILE A 55 11.70 -2.24 -2.74
CA ILE A 55 11.84 -1.78 -4.12
C ILE A 55 11.26 -0.40 -4.32
N VAL A 56 10.35 0.02 -3.44
CA VAL A 56 9.77 1.36 -3.46
C VAL A 56 9.36 1.71 -2.04
N ALA A 57 9.59 2.95 -1.67
CA ALA A 57 9.18 3.47 -0.37
C ALA A 57 8.70 4.91 -0.56
N ARG A 58 7.72 5.29 0.21
CA ARG A 58 7.18 6.65 0.22
C ARG A 58 6.91 7.08 1.64
N GLU A 59 7.53 8.16 2.05
CA GLU A 59 7.26 8.74 3.36
C GLU A 59 6.22 9.85 3.20
N LYS A 60 5.23 9.85 4.07
CA LYS A 60 4.23 10.91 4.14
C LYS A 60 3.83 11.11 5.59
N ASP A 61 3.96 12.35 6.08
CA ASP A 61 3.64 12.69 7.47
C ASP A 61 4.38 11.83 8.50
N GLY A 62 5.63 11.47 8.19
CA GLY A 62 6.47 10.69 9.09
C GLY A 62 6.22 9.19 9.04
N ILE A 63 5.25 8.73 8.27
CA ILE A 63 4.94 7.30 8.11
C ILE A 63 5.54 6.85 6.79
N THR A 64 6.28 5.75 6.80
CA THR A 64 6.88 5.19 5.58
C THR A 64 6.07 4.03 5.06
N PHE A 65 5.61 4.14 3.82
CA PHE A 65 4.89 3.08 3.11
C PHE A 65 5.85 2.42 2.14
N PHE A 66 5.89 1.09 2.11
CA PHE A 66 6.85 0.43 1.23
C PHE A 66 6.35 -0.92 0.72
N ILE A 67 7.02 -1.40 -0.33
CA ILE A 67 6.78 -2.71 -0.94
C ILE A 67 8.14 -3.37 -1.09
N ASP A 68 8.25 -4.63 -0.62
CA ASP A 68 9.46 -5.41 -0.76
C ASP A 68 9.49 -6.14 -2.10
N GLU A 69 10.69 -6.53 -2.53
CA GLU A 69 10.91 -7.26 -3.77
C GLU A 69 10.07 -8.53 -3.88
N THR A 70 9.85 -9.21 -2.75
CA THR A 70 9.08 -10.45 -2.73
C THR A 70 7.65 -10.28 -3.23
N ASP A 71 7.12 -9.06 -3.18
CA ASP A 71 5.76 -8.76 -3.63
C ASP A 71 5.72 -7.96 -4.94
N ALA A 72 6.88 -7.69 -5.54
CA ALA A 72 6.96 -6.89 -6.77
C ALA A 72 6.12 -7.46 -7.91
N TRP A 73 6.09 -8.78 -8.03
CA TRP A 73 5.35 -9.46 -9.10
C TRP A 73 3.87 -9.07 -9.14
N TYR A 74 3.29 -8.81 -7.98
CA TYR A 74 1.88 -8.45 -7.86
C TYR A 74 1.57 -7.14 -8.57
N PHE A 75 2.51 -6.20 -8.54
CA PHE A 75 2.33 -4.86 -9.09
C PHE A 75 2.89 -4.66 -10.49
N LYS A 76 3.37 -5.71 -11.12
CA LYS A 76 4.04 -5.57 -12.41
C LYS A 76 3.23 -4.74 -13.42
N GLY A 77 3.78 -3.59 -13.80
CA GLY A 77 3.14 -2.68 -14.73
C GLY A 77 2.18 -1.68 -14.11
N TYR A 78 2.06 -1.64 -12.78
CA TYR A 78 1.12 -0.76 -12.09
C TYR A 78 1.74 -0.01 -10.94
N ASN A 79 1.22 1.19 -10.70
CA ASN A 79 1.48 1.94 -9.47
C ASN A 79 0.36 1.67 -8.49
N LEU A 80 0.62 1.82 -7.21
CA LEU A 80 -0.37 1.64 -6.16
C LEU A 80 -0.88 2.99 -5.68
N ILE A 81 -2.19 3.14 -5.66
CA ILE A 81 -2.86 4.31 -5.10
C ILE A 81 -3.63 3.88 -3.87
N VAL A 82 -3.28 4.44 -2.73
CA VAL A 82 -3.93 4.14 -1.46
C VAL A 82 -4.85 5.30 -1.12
N GLY A 83 -6.14 5.04 -1.20
CA GLY A 83 -7.17 6.04 -0.93
C GLY A 83 -8.03 5.63 0.25
N TYR A 84 -9.19 6.26 0.37
CA TYR A 84 -10.10 6.03 1.46
C TYR A 84 -11.52 5.84 0.94
N ASP A 85 -12.21 4.82 1.46
CA ASP A 85 -13.59 4.55 1.12
C ASP A 85 -14.46 5.01 2.30
N GLU A 86 -15.19 6.11 2.11
CA GLU A 86 -16.03 6.70 3.14
C GLU A 86 -17.16 5.77 3.60
N GLU A 87 -17.74 5.01 2.69
CA GLU A 87 -18.84 4.13 3.02
C GLU A 87 -18.42 3.00 3.94
N LYS A 88 -17.24 2.46 3.70
CA LYS A 88 -16.70 1.35 4.49
C LYS A 88 -15.81 1.80 5.63
N ASP A 89 -15.46 3.09 5.66
CA ASP A 89 -14.53 3.65 6.63
C ASP A 89 -13.24 2.85 6.72
N GLU A 90 -12.63 2.62 5.55
CA GLU A 90 -11.37 1.89 5.45
C GLU A 90 -10.58 2.33 4.24
N VAL A 91 -9.29 1.99 4.21
CA VAL A 91 -8.48 2.33 3.04
C VAL A 91 -8.94 1.50 1.85
N ALA A 92 -8.78 2.09 0.67
CA ALA A 92 -9.12 1.46 -0.59
C ALA A 92 -7.91 1.52 -1.50
N TYR A 93 -7.73 0.48 -2.31
CA TYR A 93 -6.59 0.39 -3.21
C TYR A 93 -7.04 0.54 -4.65
N GLU A 94 -6.30 1.34 -5.40
CA GLU A 94 -6.49 1.47 -6.83
C GLU A 94 -5.15 1.26 -7.51
N TYR A 95 -5.19 0.86 -8.76
CA TYR A 95 -3.99 0.55 -9.54
C TYR A 95 -4.02 1.37 -10.81
N GLU A 96 -2.89 2.00 -11.08
CA GLU A 96 -2.75 2.90 -12.23
C GLU A 96 -1.62 2.35 -13.10
N GLU A 97 -1.83 2.28 -14.40
CA GLU A 97 -0.78 1.81 -15.30
C GLU A 97 0.48 2.65 -15.09
N ASP A 98 1.60 1.96 -14.91
CA ASP A 98 2.90 2.61 -14.79
C ASP A 98 3.48 2.81 -16.18
N SER A 99 3.35 4.02 -16.69
CA SER A 99 3.84 4.36 -18.03
C SER A 99 5.27 4.90 -18.03
N SER A 100 5.88 4.99 -16.86
CA SER A 100 7.25 5.47 -16.76
C SER A 100 8.22 4.31 -16.99
N ASN A 101 8.74 4.21 -18.16
CA ASN A 101 9.73 3.19 -18.51
C ASN A 101 11.05 3.85 -18.80
#